data_cf036398ea93d027460027a8a51f69ea
#
_entry.id   cf036398ea93d027460027a8a51f69ea
#
_cell.length_a   1.000
_cell.length_b   1.000
_cell.length_c   1.000
_cell.angle_alpha   90.00
_cell.angle_beta   90.00
_cell.angle_gamma   90.00
#
_symmetry.space_group_name_H-M   'P 1'
#
loop_
_entity.id
_entity.type
_entity.pdbx_description
1 polymer ?
#
loop_
_entity_poly.entity_id
_entity_poly.type
_entity_poly.pdbx_seq_one_letter_code
_entity_poly.pdbx_strand_id
1 'polypeptide(L)'
;MRAISKPATRRSLVAFSRCLATGSLVIATAVAVAPAARAQSGADAVFAVTYLDVGAGAVPQGVELIKKYRDQSRREGANVEFTILQETSRPNRFVIMEGWRDQAAFEAHDKGAAKAEFEGALKPIRNSPPDRKMLQPFANAPARRIEPGALYMVEHVDFLGGDPAIAATAAPLEKTLAEASQKEAGVVRYEIYRMPPPRINHYQVVAAWTDAKAFDAHETAAHTLEFRAATAQGGRAWRANLYDQRLYKAL
;
A
#
# COMPACT_ATOMS: atom_id res chain seq x y z
N MET A 1 47.62 14.14 77.53
CA MET A 1 47.42 13.54 78.88
C MET A 1 46.12 12.74 78.90
N ARG A 2 46.26 11.52 79.39
CA ARG A 2 45.20 10.55 79.77
C ARG A 2 44.17 10.12 78.67
N ALA A 3 44.20 8.95 78.14
CA ALA A 3 44.23 7.58 78.72
C ALA A 3 42.82 6.99 78.85
N ILE A 4 42.58 5.93 78.13
CA ILE A 4 42.03 4.62 78.48
C ILE A 4 40.54 4.59 78.77
N SER A 5 39.76 3.81 78.07
CA SER A 5 39.39 2.46 78.43
C SER A 5 38.36 1.83 77.48
N LYS A 6 38.63 0.61 77.02
CA LYS A 6 37.64 -0.37 76.58
C LYS A 6 37.08 -1.06 77.83
N PRO A 7 35.83 -1.59 77.84
CA PRO A 7 35.73 -3.05 77.69
C PRO A 7 34.46 -3.58 76.94
N ALA A 8 34.65 -4.72 76.42
CA ALA A 8 34.01 -6.03 76.65
C ALA A 8 32.65 -6.33 76.00
N THR A 9 32.77 -7.20 75.02
CA THR A 9 31.91 -8.33 74.56
C THR A 9 30.66 -8.67 75.38
N ARG A 10 29.52 -8.76 74.66
CA ARG A 10 28.51 -9.79 74.97
C ARG A 10 28.01 -10.37 73.62
N ARG A 11 28.25 -11.68 73.47
CA ARG A 11 27.63 -12.54 72.44
C ARG A 11 26.17 -12.82 72.93
N SER A 12 25.24 -12.60 72.02
CA SER A 12 23.90 -13.18 72.14
C SER A 12 23.60 -13.94 70.84
N LEU A 13 23.48 -15.25 71.04
CA LEU A 13 22.91 -16.15 70.00
C LEU A 13 21.44 -15.81 69.85
N VAL A 14 21.00 -15.53 68.60
CA VAL A 14 19.59 -15.53 68.26
C VAL A 14 19.41 -16.56 67.16
N ALA A 15 18.48 -17.45 67.38
CA ALA A 15 18.13 -18.61 66.58
C ALA A 15 17.61 -18.21 65.21
N PHE A 16 18.12 -18.89 64.17
CA PHE A 16 17.58 -18.83 62.82
C PHE A 16 16.28 -19.66 62.76
N SER A 17 15.17 -18.95 62.64
CA SER A 17 13.91 -19.54 62.18
C SER A 17 13.85 -19.54 60.65
N ARG A 18 13.90 -20.71 60.03
CA ARG A 18 13.73 -20.89 58.58
C ARG A 18 12.25 -20.79 58.25
N CYS A 19 11.82 -19.67 57.67
CA CYS A 19 10.56 -19.61 56.93
C CYS A 19 10.82 -20.05 55.46
N LEU A 20 10.30 -21.20 55.13
CA LEU A 20 10.18 -21.65 53.73
C LEU A 20 9.06 -20.84 53.05
N ALA A 21 9.43 -19.85 52.26
CA ALA A 21 8.51 -19.19 51.37
C ALA A 21 8.52 -19.96 50.02
N THR A 22 7.45 -20.71 49.75
CA THR A 22 7.18 -21.30 48.45
C THR A 22 6.73 -20.19 47.50
N GLY A 23 7.68 -19.61 46.79
CA GLY A 23 7.38 -18.68 45.69
C GLY A 23 6.94 -19.44 44.44
N SER A 24 5.64 -19.38 44.12
CA SER A 24 5.13 -19.83 42.82
C SER A 24 5.64 -18.90 41.72
N LEU A 25 6.57 -19.40 40.90
CA LEU A 25 7.05 -18.70 39.71
C LEU A 25 5.98 -18.79 38.61
N VAL A 26 5.20 -17.73 38.46
CA VAL A 26 4.29 -17.59 37.29
C VAL A 26 5.15 -17.20 36.11
N ILE A 27 5.48 -18.17 35.26
CA ILE A 27 6.11 -17.90 33.94
C ILE A 27 5.02 -17.37 33.02
N ALA A 28 4.94 -16.05 32.87
CA ALA A 28 4.15 -15.43 31.82
C ALA A 28 4.87 -15.64 30.49
N THR A 29 4.44 -16.63 29.71
CA THR A 29 4.86 -16.77 28.31
C THR A 29 4.24 -15.64 27.49
N ALA A 30 4.99 -14.57 27.25
CA ALA A 30 4.65 -13.57 26.25
C ALA A 30 4.76 -14.24 24.88
N VAL A 31 3.61 -14.56 24.29
CA VAL A 31 3.54 -14.92 22.88
C VAL A 31 3.83 -13.65 22.09
N ALA A 32 5.06 -13.48 21.66
CA ALA A 32 5.43 -12.45 20.70
C ALA A 32 4.74 -12.81 19.38
N VAL A 33 3.64 -12.14 19.07
CA VAL A 33 3.06 -12.15 17.72
C VAL A 33 4.06 -11.40 16.85
N ALA A 34 4.93 -12.15 16.17
CA ALA A 34 5.79 -11.58 15.15
C ALA A 34 4.88 -10.95 14.08
N PRO A 35 5.15 -9.70 13.64
CA PRO A 35 4.44 -9.14 12.51
C PRO A 35 4.68 -10.09 11.32
N ALA A 36 3.59 -10.54 10.71
CA ALA A 36 3.67 -11.40 9.52
C ALA A 36 4.57 -10.68 8.49
N ALA A 37 5.73 -11.27 8.20
CA ALA A 37 6.61 -10.76 7.18
C ALA A 37 5.82 -10.78 5.87
N ARG A 38 5.51 -9.58 5.34
CA ARG A 38 4.88 -9.46 4.04
C ARG A 38 5.80 -10.08 3.01
N ALA A 39 5.28 -11.03 2.25
CA ALA A 39 6.02 -11.64 1.16
C ALA A 39 6.49 -10.54 0.21
N GLN A 40 7.79 -10.50 -0.07
CA GLN A 40 8.33 -9.63 -1.12
C GLN A 40 7.71 -10.06 -2.45
N SER A 41 7.26 -9.11 -3.25
CA SER A 41 6.75 -9.39 -4.58
C SER A 41 7.86 -9.97 -5.45
N GLY A 42 7.77 -11.28 -5.75
CA GLY A 42 8.63 -11.93 -6.72
C GLY A 42 8.33 -11.49 -8.16
N ALA A 43 9.13 -11.95 -9.11
CA ALA A 43 8.92 -11.69 -10.54
C ALA A 43 7.55 -12.17 -11.06
N ASP A 44 6.95 -13.15 -10.39
CA ASP A 44 5.66 -13.76 -10.74
C ASP A 44 4.45 -13.07 -10.09
N ALA A 45 4.68 -12.01 -9.30
CA ALA A 45 3.61 -11.32 -8.60
C ALA A 45 2.59 -10.70 -9.55
N VAL A 46 1.32 -10.89 -9.26
CA VAL A 46 0.19 -10.40 -10.01
C VAL A 46 -0.46 -9.26 -9.25
N PHE A 47 -0.75 -8.18 -9.96
CA PHE A 47 -1.42 -7.01 -9.41
C PHE A 47 -2.72 -6.71 -10.14
N ALA A 48 -3.64 -6.09 -9.44
CA ALA A 48 -4.84 -5.51 -10.03
C ALA A 48 -5.19 -4.18 -9.36
N VAL A 49 -5.75 -3.28 -10.16
CA VAL A 49 -6.44 -2.09 -9.68
C VAL A 49 -7.91 -2.24 -9.98
N THR A 50 -8.77 -2.00 -8.98
CA THR A 50 -10.21 -2.04 -9.14
C THR A 50 -10.80 -0.69 -8.76
N TYR A 51 -11.46 -0.04 -9.72
CA TYR A 51 -12.24 1.17 -9.49
C TYR A 51 -13.68 0.79 -9.19
N LEU A 52 -14.24 1.37 -8.16
CA LEU A 52 -15.64 1.15 -7.79
C LEU A 52 -16.27 2.43 -7.22
N ASP A 53 -17.56 2.57 -7.40
CA ASP A 53 -18.35 3.64 -6.82
C ASP A 53 -19.65 3.12 -6.21
N VAL A 54 -20.05 3.73 -5.11
CA VAL A 54 -21.30 3.43 -4.42
C VAL A 54 -22.25 4.62 -4.50
N GLY A 55 -23.52 4.38 -4.26
CA GLY A 55 -24.49 5.47 -4.12
C GLY A 55 -24.04 6.47 -3.05
N ALA A 56 -24.29 7.77 -3.26
CA ALA A 56 -23.85 8.81 -2.34
C ALA A 56 -24.37 8.60 -0.90
N GLY A 57 -25.60 8.09 -0.74
CA GLY A 57 -26.17 7.74 0.57
C GLY A 57 -25.60 6.46 1.18
N ALA A 58 -24.88 5.64 0.42
CA ALA A 58 -24.30 4.38 0.86
C ALA A 58 -22.80 4.46 1.21
N VAL A 59 -22.21 5.67 1.20
CA VAL A 59 -20.77 5.86 1.46
C VAL A 59 -20.32 5.23 2.79
N PRO A 60 -20.98 5.45 3.94
CA PRO A 60 -20.57 4.81 5.20
C PRO A 60 -20.58 3.28 5.11
N GLN A 61 -21.64 2.72 4.54
CA GLN A 61 -21.78 1.27 4.34
C GLN A 61 -20.67 0.74 3.40
N GLY A 62 -20.40 1.46 2.31
CA GLY A 62 -19.33 1.12 1.37
C GLY A 62 -17.96 1.09 2.04
N VAL A 63 -17.65 2.10 2.86
CA VAL A 63 -16.38 2.18 3.62
C VAL A 63 -16.21 0.95 4.52
N GLU A 64 -17.22 0.61 5.32
CA GLU A 64 -17.15 -0.55 6.22
C GLU A 64 -17.02 -1.88 5.45
N LEU A 65 -17.78 -2.03 4.38
CA LEU A 65 -17.73 -3.22 3.53
C LEU A 65 -16.32 -3.41 2.92
N ILE A 66 -15.75 -2.35 2.35
CA ILE A 66 -14.45 -2.40 1.70
C ILE A 66 -13.33 -2.64 2.73
N LYS A 67 -13.42 -2.03 3.91
CA LYS A 67 -12.47 -2.28 5.02
C LYS A 67 -12.53 -3.75 5.47
N LYS A 68 -13.72 -4.31 5.64
CA LYS A 68 -13.88 -5.72 5.99
C LYS A 68 -13.22 -6.63 4.95
N TYR A 69 -13.48 -6.37 3.66
CA TYR A 69 -12.88 -7.11 2.56
C TYR A 69 -11.35 -7.00 2.56
N ARG A 70 -10.79 -5.80 2.76
CA ARG A 70 -9.35 -5.60 2.93
C ARG A 70 -8.77 -6.47 4.04
N ASP A 71 -9.42 -6.45 5.20
CA ASP A 71 -8.91 -7.13 6.38
C ASP A 71 -9.00 -8.66 6.25
N GLN A 72 -9.98 -9.17 5.51
CA GLN A 72 -10.06 -10.57 5.14
C GLN A 72 -8.95 -10.95 4.15
N SER A 73 -8.78 -10.18 3.07
CA SER A 73 -7.79 -10.43 2.02
C SER A 73 -6.34 -10.35 2.53
N ARG A 74 -6.05 -9.41 3.44
CA ARG A 74 -4.72 -9.28 4.06
C ARG A 74 -4.32 -10.47 4.93
N ARG A 75 -5.26 -11.28 5.39
CA ARG A 75 -4.99 -12.49 6.14
C ARG A 75 -4.65 -13.69 5.26
N GLU A 76 -4.90 -13.61 3.99
CA GLU A 76 -4.49 -14.62 3.03
C GLU A 76 -2.96 -14.59 2.87
N GLY A 77 -2.29 -15.73 3.15
CA GLY A 77 -0.83 -15.81 3.24
C GLY A 77 -0.07 -15.51 1.94
N ALA A 78 -0.77 -15.46 0.82
CA ALA A 78 -0.22 -15.11 -0.49
C ALA A 78 -0.46 -13.65 -0.89
N ASN A 79 -1.15 -12.86 -0.06
CA ASN A 79 -1.35 -11.44 -0.29
C ASN A 79 -0.04 -10.66 -0.08
N VAL A 80 0.38 -9.89 -1.07
CA VAL A 80 1.57 -9.02 -1.00
C VAL A 80 1.19 -7.55 -0.85
N GLU A 81 0.01 -7.17 -1.33
CA GLU A 81 -0.55 -5.82 -1.17
C GLU A 81 -2.07 -5.86 -1.14
N PHE A 82 -2.68 -5.09 -0.26
CA PHE A 82 -4.09 -4.77 -0.32
C PHE A 82 -4.32 -3.38 0.26
N THR A 83 -4.42 -2.40 -0.63
CA THR A 83 -4.57 -0.99 -0.30
C THR A 83 -5.91 -0.49 -0.78
N ILE A 84 -6.62 0.24 0.07
CA ILE A 84 -7.87 0.90 -0.27
C ILE A 84 -7.66 2.39 -0.22
N LEU A 85 -8.09 3.04 -1.27
CA LEU A 85 -8.03 4.48 -1.43
C LEU A 85 -9.44 5.03 -1.66
N GLN A 86 -9.78 6.13 -0.99
CA GLN A 86 -11.02 6.87 -1.18
C GLN A 86 -10.72 8.20 -1.86
N GLU A 87 -11.39 8.51 -2.96
CA GLU A 87 -11.21 9.76 -3.71
C GLU A 87 -11.57 10.96 -2.83
N THR A 88 -10.66 11.96 -2.79
CA THR A 88 -10.83 13.14 -1.92
C THR A 88 -11.96 14.06 -2.38
N SER A 89 -12.13 14.21 -3.68
CA SER A 89 -13.15 15.06 -4.30
C SER A 89 -14.52 14.37 -4.40
N ARG A 90 -14.56 13.05 -4.41
CA ARG A 90 -15.79 12.24 -4.55
C ARG A 90 -15.76 11.03 -3.60
N PRO A 91 -16.18 11.22 -2.34
CA PRO A 91 -16.05 10.22 -1.28
C PRO A 91 -16.80 8.89 -1.56
N ASN A 92 -17.68 8.86 -2.55
CA ASN A 92 -18.37 7.64 -2.99
C ASN A 92 -17.54 6.78 -3.97
N ARG A 93 -16.34 7.22 -4.35
CA ARG A 93 -15.44 6.51 -5.25
C ARG A 93 -14.24 5.97 -4.50
N PHE A 94 -13.89 4.75 -4.87
CA PHE A 94 -12.81 4.01 -4.23
C PHE A 94 -11.92 3.33 -5.27
N VAL A 95 -10.68 3.12 -4.88
CA VAL A 95 -9.72 2.28 -5.60
C VAL A 95 -9.23 1.20 -4.66
N ILE A 96 -9.23 -0.04 -5.13
CA ILE A 96 -8.57 -1.16 -4.48
C ILE A 96 -7.34 -1.51 -5.31
N MET A 97 -6.16 -1.42 -4.69
CA MET A 97 -4.92 -1.98 -5.21
C MET A 97 -4.66 -3.29 -4.51
N GLU A 98 -4.59 -4.37 -5.26
CA GLU A 98 -4.30 -5.69 -4.74
C GLU A 98 -3.08 -6.31 -5.44
N GLY A 99 -2.29 -7.04 -4.68
CA GLY A 99 -1.13 -7.76 -5.17
C GLY A 99 -1.06 -9.15 -4.53
N TRP A 100 -0.74 -10.13 -5.35
CA TRP A 100 -0.67 -11.54 -4.98
C TRP A 100 0.66 -12.12 -5.42
N ARG A 101 1.15 -13.10 -4.68
CA ARG A 101 2.46 -13.72 -4.91
C ARG A 101 2.63 -14.27 -6.33
N ASP A 102 1.55 -14.82 -6.88
CA ASP A 102 1.51 -15.44 -8.20
C ASP A 102 0.08 -15.51 -8.74
N GLN A 103 -0.08 -15.92 -9.98
CA GLN A 103 -1.37 -16.07 -10.66
C GLN A 103 -2.30 -17.05 -9.94
N ALA A 104 -1.78 -18.15 -9.42
CA ALA A 104 -2.59 -19.17 -8.74
C ALA A 104 -3.17 -18.61 -7.43
N ALA A 105 -2.38 -17.82 -6.70
CA ALA A 105 -2.85 -17.13 -5.49
C ALA A 105 -3.93 -16.08 -5.79
N PHE A 106 -3.76 -15.31 -6.87
CA PHE A 106 -4.77 -14.36 -7.33
C PHE A 106 -6.09 -15.07 -7.69
N GLU A 107 -6.02 -16.17 -8.44
CA GLU A 107 -7.21 -16.93 -8.83
C GLU A 107 -7.91 -17.60 -7.64
N ALA A 108 -7.15 -18.08 -6.67
CA ALA A 108 -7.71 -18.64 -5.44
C ALA A 108 -8.48 -17.58 -4.64
N HIS A 109 -7.89 -16.37 -4.50
CA HIS A 109 -8.55 -15.22 -3.90
C HIS A 109 -9.83 -14.83 -4.66
N ASP A 110 -9.74 -14.70 -5.99
CA ASP A 110 -10.85 -14.25 -6.84
C ASP A 110 -12.06 -15.20 -6.80
N LYS A 111 -11.82 -16.48 -6.54
CA LYS A 111 -12.84 -17.53 -6.34
C LYS A 111 -13.17 -17.75 -4.85
N GLY A 112 -12.55 -17.02 -3.95
CA GLY A 112 -12.65 -17.19 -2.50
C GLY A 112 -13.94 -16.65 -1.91
N ALA A 113 -14.29 -17.15 -0.71
CA ALA A 113 -15.50 -16.76 0.00
C ALA A 113 -15.52 -15.26 0.35
N ALA A 114 -14.38 -14.67 0.70
CA ALA A 114 -14.27 -13.25 1.03
C ALA A 114 -14.64 -12.36 -0.17
N LYS A 115 -14.20 -12.74 -1.37
CA LYS A 115 -14.54 -12.05 -2.62
C LYS A 115 -16.03 -12.18 -2.93
N ALA A 116 -16.59 -13.38 -2.83
CA ALA A 116 -18.01 -13.63 -3.09
C ALA A 116 -18.90 -12.85 -2.11
N GLU A 117 -18.55 -12.82 -0.83
CA GLU A 117 -19.25 -12.05 0.19
C GLU A 117 -19.21 -10.54 -0.12
N PHE A 118 -18.03 -10.05 -0.45
CA PHE A 118 -17.83 -8.64 -0.82
C PHE A 118 -18.69 -8.25 -2.03
N GLU A 119 -18.63 -9.01 -3.11
CA GLU A 119 -19.40 -8.72 -4.33
C GLU A 119 -20.92 -8.78 -4.11
N GLY A 120 -21.37 -9.77 -3.34
CA GLY A 120 -22.77 -9.90 -2.97
C GLY A 120 -23.29 -8.70 -2.18
N ALA A 121 -22.51 -8.23 -1.21
CA ALA A 121 -22.86 -7.07 -0.39
C ALA A 121 -22.68 -5.73 -1.12
N LEU A 122 -21.74 -5.63 -2.07
CA LEU A 122 -21.52 -4.44 -2.89
C LEU A 122 -22.63 -4.22 -3.92
N LYS A 123 -23.15 -5.31 -4.50
CA LYS A 123 -24.12 -5.27 -5.61
C LYS A 123 -25.31 -4.33 -5.39
N PRO A 124 -25.99 -4.31 -4.22
CA PRO A 124 -27.15 -3.45 -4.01
C PRO A 124 -26.81 -1.97 -3.79
N ILE A 125 -25.55 -1.63 -3.50
CA ILE A 125 -25.15 -0.27 -3.15
C ILE A 125 -24.23 0.40 -4.19
N ARG A 126 -23.71 -0.35 -5.16
CA ARG A 126 -22.85 0.21 -6.23
C ARG A 126 -23.67 0.93 -7.29
N ASN A 127 -23.10 1.98 -7.88
CA ASN A 127 -23.70 2.68 -9.03
C ASN A 127 -23.44 1.95 -10.35
N SER A 128 -22.26 1.32 -10.48
CA SER A 128 -21.84 0.60 -11.68
C SER A 128 -21.07 -0.67 -11.33
N PRO A 129 -20.93 -1.64 -12.24
CA PRO A 129 -20.01 -2.74 -12.03
C PRO A 129 -18.59 -2.23 -11.78
N PRO A 130 -17.82 -2.87 -10.85
CA PRO A 130 -16.42 -2.52 -10.65
C PRO A 130 -15.61 -2.69 -11.93
N ASP A 131 -14.73 -1.73 -12.21
CA ASP A 131 -13.77 -1.79 -13.33
C ASP A 131 -12.42 -2.27 -12.81
N ARG A 132 -12.07 -3.52 -13.12
CA ARG A 132 -10.80 -4.14 -12.72
C ARG A 132 -9.84 -4.23 -13.88
N LYS A 133 -8.62 -3.78 -13.65
CA LYS A 133 -7.51 -3.84 -14.60
C LYS A 133 -6.39 -4.69 -14.02
N MET A 134 -5.95 -5.70 -14.77
CA MET A 134 -4.78 -6.50 -14.43
C MET A 134 -3.51 -5.74 -14.74
N LEU A 135 -2.51 -5.87 -13.90
CA LEU A 135 -1.30 -5.08 -13.93
C LEU A 135 -0.07 -5.95 -13.76
N GLN A 136 1.01 -5.56 -14.42
CA GLN A 136 2.35 -6.11 -14.24
C GLN A 136 3.28 -5.01 -13.73
N PRO A 137 4.17 -5.30 -12.76
CA PRO A 137 5.19 -4.35 -12.34
C PRO A 137 6.00 -3.86 -13.52
N PHE A 138 6.27 -2.55 -13.59
CA PHE A 138 7.06 -1.96 -14.66
C PHE A 138 8.21 -1.11 -14.14
N ALA A 139 7.94 -0.10 -13.33
CA ALA A 139 8.95 0.72 -12.68
C ALA A 139 8.54 0.93 -11.21
N ASN A 140 8.86 -0.03 -10.38
CA ASN A 140 8.39 -0.08 -9.00
C ASN A 140 9.55 0.05 -8.01
N ALA A 141 9.31 0.77 -6.93
CA ALA A 141 10.21 0.79 -5.79
C ALA A 141 10.09 -0.52 -4.99
N PRO A 142 11.18 -0.99 -4.36
CA PRO A 142 11.21 -2.28 -3.66
C PRO A 142 10.36 -2.30 -2.37
N ALA A 143 10.04 -1.16 -1.79
CA ALA A 143 9.29 -1.07 -0.54
C ALA A 143 7.98 -0.30 -0.72
N ARG A 144 6.88 -0.90 -0.29
CA ARG A 144 5.55 -0.29 -0.32
C ARG A 144 5.11 0.02 1.09
N ARG A 145 4.88 1.28 1.36
CA ARG A 145 4.39 1.76 2.65
C ARG A 145 3.00 2.38 2.44
N ILE A 146 2.10 2.08 3.38
CA ILE A 146 0.87 2.82 3.54
C ILE A 146 1.14 3.79 4.67
N GLU A 147 1.19 5.08 4.35
CA GLU A 147 1.39 6.13 5.33
C GLU A 147 0.05 6.77 5.65
N PRO A 148 -0.44 6.67 6.89
CA PRO A 148 -1.62 7.41 7.32
C PRO A 148 -1.43 8.91 7.11
N GLY A 149 -2.40 9.55 6.46
CA GLY A 149 -2.34 10.99 6.17
C GLY A 149 -1.61 11.38 4.88
N ALA A 150 -0.93 10.44 4.21
CA ALA A 150 -0.35 10.71 2.90
C ALA A 150 -1.42 11.00 1.85
N LEU A 151 -1.05 11.86 0.90
CA LEU A 151 -1.85 12.13 -0.30
C LEU A 151 -1.47 11.14 -1.38
N TYR A 152 -2.41 10.35 -1.83
CA TYR A 152 -2.24 9.36 -2.90
C TYR A 152 -2.72 9.91 -4.22
N MET A 153 -2.04 9.51 -5.29
CA MET A 153 -2.44 9.70 -6.67
C MET A 153 -2.59 8.33 -7.34
N VAL A 154 -3.67 8.17 -8.07
CA VAL A 154 -3.85 7.04 -8.99
C VAL A 154 -4.16 7.64 -10.36
N GLU A 155 -3.33 7.30 -11.31
CA GLU A 155 -3.40 7.85 -12.66
C GLU A 155 -3.35 6.72 -13.68
N HIS A 156 -4.22 6.79 -14.67
CA HIS A 156 -4.20 5.91 -15.84
C HIS A 156 -3.61 6.68 -17.03
N VAL A 157 -2.51 6.18 -17.56
CA VAL A 157 -1.80 6.78 -18.67
C VAL A 157 -1.95 5.92 -19.91
N ASP A 158 -2.65 6.43 -20.91
CA ASP A 158 -2.84 5.78 -22.20
C ASP A 158 -1.99 6.49 -23.26
N PHE A 159 -1.06 5.75 -23.86
CA PHE A 159 -0.43 6.20 -25.09
C PHE A 159 -1.30 5.77 -26.26
N LEU A 160 -1.94 6.75 -26.89
CA LEU A 160 -2.92 6.50 -27.94
C LEU A 160 -2.24 5.96 -29.21
N GLY A 161 -2.81 4.89 -29.75
CA GLY A 161 -2.32 4.18 -30.92
C GLY A 161 -1.86 2.76 -30.59
N GLY A 162 -2.37 1.77 -31.28
CA GLY A 162 -2.08 0.34 -31.06
C GLY A 162 -0.74 -0.13 -31.62
N ASP A 163 0.12 0.77 -32.08
CA ASP A 163 1.42 0.44 -32.67
C ASP A 163 2.42 0.03 -31.56
N PRO A 164 3.06 -1.15 -31.64
CA PRO A 164 4.12 -1.55 -30.74
C PRO A 164 5.28 -0.54 -30.62
N ALA A 165 5.56 0.25 -31.67
CA ALA A 165 6.56 1.30 -31.64
C ALA A 165 6.22 2.39 -30.60
N ILE A 166 4.94 2.65 -30.35
CA ILE A 166 4.49 3.60 -29.33
C ILE A 166 4.84 3.09 -27.93
N ALA A 167 4.55 1.82 -27.66
CA ALA A 167 4.92 1.21 -26.37
C ALA A 167 6.44 1.22 -26.15
N ALA A 168 7.24 1.03 -27.22
CA ALA A 168 8.70 1.09 -27.16
C ALA A 168 9.21 2.51 -26.85
N THR A 169 8.52 3.54 -27.32
CA THR A 169 8.86 4.94 -27.07
C THR A 169 8.39 5.39 -25.68
N ALA A 170 7.20 4.97 -25.25
CA ALA A 170 6.62 5.32 -23.97
C ALA A 170 7.38 4.72 -22.79
N ALA A 171 7.83 3.47 -22.91
CA ALA A 171 8.47 2.73 -21.84
C ALA A 171 9.70 3.44 -21.22
N PRO A 172 10.67 3.97 -21.98
CA PRO A 172 11.79 4.72 -21.41
C PRO A 172 11.35 6.03 -20.74
N LEU A 173 10.34 6.72 -21.27
CA LEU A 173 9.83 7.95 -20.66
C LEU A 173 9.21 7.69 -19.28
N GLU A 174 8.35 6.68 -19.18
CA GLU A 174 7.74 6.25 -17.92
C GLU A 174 8.79 5.80 -16.90
N LYS A 175 9.81 5.07 -17.34
CA LYS A 175 10.89 4.62 -16.47
C LYS A 175 11.71 5.79 -15.93
N THR A 176 12.08 6.74 -16.79
CA THR A 176 12.83 7.95 -16.39
C THR A 176 12.02 8.78 -15.40
N LEU A 177 10.73 8.98 -15.65
CA LEU A 177 9.84 9.67 -14.73
C LEU A 177 9.80 8.99 -13.36
N ALA A 178 9.61 7.66 -13.32
CA ALA A 178 9.54 6.91 -12.07
C ALA A 178 10.85 7.01 -11.28
N GLU A 179 12.00 6.83 -11.94
CA GLU A 179 13.33 6.87 -11.30
C GLU A 179 13.66 8.25 -10.71
N ALA A 180 13.19 9.32 -11.34
CA ALA A 180 13.34 10.69 -10.83
C ALA A 180 12.38 10.96 -9.67
N SER A 181 11.09 10.63 -9.84
CA SER A 181 10.06 10.87 -8.83
C SER A 181 10.29 10.08 -7.53
N GLN A 182 10.86 8.88 -7.62
CA GLN A 182 11.23 8.07 -6.45
C GLN A 182 12.30 8.73 -5.54
N LYS A 183 13.00 9.75 -6.03
CA LYS A 183 14.04 10.48 -5.31
C LYS A 183 13.58 11.82 -4.75
N GLU A 184 12.33 12.21 -4.98
CA GLU A 184 11.77 13.47 -4.53
C GLU A 184 11.65 13.54 -3.01
N ALA A 185 11.79 14.74 -2.48
CA ALA A 185 11.53 14.99 -1.06
C ALA A 185 10.03 14.81 -0.76
N GLY A 186 9.73 14.01 0.26
CA GLY A 186 8.36 13.74 0.67
C GLY A 186 7.63 12.66 -0.14
N VAL A 187 8.29 12.03 -1.12
CA VAL A 187 7.71 10.86 -1.78
C VAL A 187 7.63 9.68 -0.80
N VAL A 188 6.47 9.04 -0.75
CA VAL A 188 6.20 7.82 0.03
C VAL A 188 6.27 6.60 -0.86
N ARG A 189 5.71 6.71 -2.05
CA ARG A 189 5.79 5.71 -3.12
C ARG A 189 5.64 6.38 -4.48
N TYR A 190 6.27 5.83 -5.49
CA TYR A 190 6.02 6.16 -6.90
C TYR A 190 6.24 4.90 -7.70
N GLU A 191 5.18 4.29 -8.18
CA GLU A 191 5.20 3.00 -8.83
C GLU A 191 4.41 3.08 -10.13
N ILE A 192 4.98 2.51 -11.18
CA ILE A 192 4.33 2.39 -12.48
C ILE A 192 4.14 0.92 -12.80
N TYR A 193 2.92 0.58 -13.12
CA TYR A 193 2.51 -0.72 -13.62
C TYR A 193 2.15 -0.60 -15.09
N ARG A 194 2.27 -1.69 -15.82
CA ARG A 194 1.83 -1.80 -17.20
C ARG A 194 0.72 -2.84 -17.31
N MET A 195 -0.23 -2.62 -18.21
CA MET A 195 -1.22 -3.65 -18.50
C MET A 195 -0.58 -4.79 -19.31
N PRO A 196 -1.05 -6.03 -19.13
CA PRO A 196 -0.60 -7.16 -19.94
C PRO A 196 -1.03 -7.02 -21.41
N PRO A 197 -0.39 -7.75 -22.33
CA PRO A 197 -0.82 -7.80 -23.72
C PRO A 197 -2.33 -8.08 -23.87
N PRO A 198 -2.99 -7.48 -24.85
CA PRO A 198 -2.46 -6.62 -25.90
C PRO A 198 -2.31 -5.14 -25.51
N ARG A 199 -2.62 -4.74 -24.28
CA ARG A 199 -2.69 -3.34 -23.82
C ARG A 199 -1.36 -2.82 -23.27
N ILE A 200 -0.26 -3.12 -23.93
CA ILE A 200 1.10 -2.81 -23.46
C ILE A 200 1.47 -1.31 -23.49
N ASN A 201 0.63 -0.49 -24.12
CA ASN A 201 0.73 0.97 -24.16
C ASN A 201 -0.09 1.67 -23.07
N HIS A 202 -0.70 0.90 -22.15
CA HIS A 202 -1.45 1.41 -21.00
C HIS A 202 -0.66 1.22 -19.71
N TYR A 203 -0.51 2.29 -18.97
CA TYR A 203 0.19 2.30 -17.68
C TYR A 203 -0.74 2.74 -16.57
N GLN A 204 -0.45 2.30 -15.37
CA GLN A 204 -1.10 2.72 -14.16
C GLN A 204 -0.06 3.24 -13.19
N VAL A 205 -0.12 4.52 -12.88
CA VAL A 205 0.71 5.13 -11.85
C VAL A 205 -0.01 5.06 -10.51
N VAL A 206 0.70 4.62 -9.48
CA VAL A 206 0.25 4.66 -8.09
C VAL A 206 1.34 5.34 -7.28
N ALA A 207 1.08 6.54 -6.86
CA ALA A 207 2.04 7.35 -6.14
C ALA A 207 1.45 7.91 -4.84
N ALA A 208 2.30 8.30 -3.91
CA ALA A 208 1.90 8.97 -2.69
C ALA A 208 3.01 9.89 -2.19
N TRP A 209 2.59 10.99 -1.59
CA TRP A 209 3.45 11.99 -0.95
C TRP A 209 3.00 12.22 0.48
N THR A 210 3.92 12.68 1.33
CA THR A 210 3.65 12.98 2.74
C THR A 210 2.52 14.00 2.92
N ASP A 211 2.38 14.92 1.97
CA ASP A 211 1.37 15.98 2.00
C ASP A 211 1.16 16.61 0.60
N ALA A 212 0.21 17.54 0.51
CA ALA A 212 -0.10 18.26 -0.71
C ALA A 212 1.06 19.13 -1.22
N LYS A 213 1.89 19.67 -0.34
CA LYS A 213 3.05 20.48 -0.73
C LYS A 213 4.09 19.65 -1.48
N ALA A 214 4.35 18.43 -1.00
CA ALA A 214 5.26 17.52 -1.69
C ALA A 214 4.69 17.08 -3.05
N PHE A 215 3.37 16.85 -3.14
CA PHE A 215 2.70 16.60 -4.41
C PHE A 215 2.80 17.80 -5.37
N ASP A 216 2.54 19.03 -4.91
CA ASP A 216 2.67 20.25 -5.74
C ASP A 216 4.11 20.45 -6.23
N ALA A 217 5.09 20.08 -5.42
CA ALA A 217 6.49 20.10 -5.85
C ALA A 217 6.77 19.08 -6.97
N HIS A 218 6.18 17.88 -6.90
CA HIS A 218 6.24 16.88 -7.97
C HIS A 218 5.61 17.41 -9.27
N GLU A 219 4.44 18.01 -9.19
CA GLU A 219 3.70 18.55 -10.34
C GLU A 219 4.50 19.61 -11.13
N THR A 220 5.40 20.31 -10.44
CA THR A 220 6.24 21.38 -11.02
C THR A 220 7.71 21.00 -11.18
N ALA A 221 8.07 19.75 -10.84
CA ALA A 221 9.44 19.25 -10.99
C ALA A 221 9.87 19.17 -12.47
N ALA A 222 11.13 19.41 -12.75
CA ALA A 222 11.66 19.44 -14.12
C ALA A 222 11.34 18.16 -14.89
N HIS A 223 11.58 16.99 -14.25
CA HIS A 223 11.31 15.68 -14.87
C HIS A 223 9.83 15.45 -15.18
N THR A 224 8.91 15.96 -14.33
CA THR A 224 7.46 15.87 -14.58
C THR A 224 7.07 16.75 -15.77
N LEU A 225 7.60 17.97 -15.83
CA LEU A 225 7.35 18.89 -16.94
C LEU A 225 7.96 18.38 -18.26
N GLU A 226 9.16 17.80 -18.21
CA GLU A 226 9.83 17.17 -19.35
C GLU A 226 9.03 15.97 -19.88
N PHE A 227 8.54 15.10 -18.98
CA PHE A 227 7.66 13.98 -19.35
C PHE A 227 6.38 14.48 -20.07
N ARG A 228 5.72 15.48 -19.49
CA ARG A 228 4.52 16.09 -20.10
C ARG A 228 4.80 16.73 -21.46
N ALA A 229 5.92 17.42 -21.55
CA ALA A 229 6.33 18.01 -22.84
C ALA A 229 6.62 16.94 -23.89
N ALA A 230 7.36 15.89 -23.53
CA ALA A 230 7.67 14.79 -24.43
C ALA A 230 6.41 14.05 -24.88
N THR A 231 5.47 13.81 -23.97
CA THR A 231 4.20 13.11 -24.29
C THR A 231 3.22 14.00 -25.07
N ALA A 232 3.27 15.32 -24.93
CA ALA A 232 2.46 16.26 -25.71
C ALA A 232 2.95 16.42 -27.16
N GLN A 233 4.25 16.28 -27.40
CA GLN A 233 4.88 16.50 -28.72
C GLN A 233 4.72 15.32 -29.68
N GLY A 234 4.38 14.14 -29.18
CA GLY A 234 4.26 12.91 -29.99
C GLY A 234 3.15 12.91 -31.04
N GLY A 235 2.45 14.03 -31.21
CA GLY A 235 1.35 14.18 -32.17
C GLY A 235 0.13 13.33 -31.81
N ARG A 236 -0.76 13.10 -32.79
CA ARG A 236 -1.96 12.25 -32.57
C ARG A 236 -1.64 10.77 -32.36
N ALA A 237 -0.43 10.35 -32.67
CA ALA A 237 -0.07 8.94 -32.68
C ALA A 237 0.26 8.38 -31.27
N TRP A 238 0.72 9.22 -30.35
CA TRP A 238 1.03 8.80 -28.98
C TRP A 238 0.90 9.98 -28.01
N ARG A 239 -0.27 10.24 -27.60
CA ARG A 239 -0.59 11.26 -26.63
C ARG A 239 -0.95 10.57 -25.33
N ALA A 240 -0.25 10.90 -24.27
CA ALA A 240 -0.66 10.46 -22.94
C ALA A 240 -2.00 11.13 -22.59
N ASN A 241 -2.96 10.34 -22.12
CA ASN A 241 -4.19 10.84 -21.59
C ASN A 241 -4.00 11.05 -20.07
N LEU A 242 -3.57 12.25 -19.70
CA LEU A 242 -3.32 12.64 -18.30
C LEU A 242 -4.60 13.07 -17.54
N TYR A 243 -5.78 12.95 -18.15
CA TYR A 243 -7.02 13.44 -17.55
C TYR A 243 -7.62 12.52 -16.49
N ASP A 244 -7.05 11.33 -16.28
CA ASP A 244 -7.51 10.38 -15.25
C ASP A 244 -6.69 10.42 -13.96
N GLN A 245 -5.89 11.47 -13.77
CA GLN A 245 -5.19 11.71 -12.51
C GLN A 245 -6.18 12.09 -11.41
N ARG A 246 -6.20 11.33 -10.32
CA ARG A 246 -7.10 11.58 -9.19
C ARG A 246 -6.36 11.43 -7.87
N LEU A 247 -6.81 12.22 -6.90
CA LEU A 247 -6.23 12.26 -5.57
C LEU A 247 -7.11 11.50 -4.56
N TYR A 248 -6.44 10.79 -3.66
CA TYR A 248 -7.06 9.88 -2.72
C TYR A 248 -6.43 9.99 -1.33
N LYS A 249 -7.14 9.46 -0.34
CA LYS A 249 -6.63 9.14 0.99
C LYS A 249 -6.75 7.63 1.22
N ALA A 250 -5.81 7.06 1.96
CA ALA A 250 -5.91 5.67 2.39
C ALA A 250 -6.97 5.50 3.49
N LEU A 251 -7.68 4.35 3.47
CA LEU A 251 -8.68 3.97 4.46
C LEU A 251 -8.18 2.91 5.44
#